data_0b8ef419a1a6ff997eb7e8c9a0a2407c
#
_entry.id   0b8ef419a1a6ff997eb7e8c9a0a2407c
#
_cell.length_a   1.000
_cell.length_b   1.000
_cell.length_c   1.000
_cell.angle_alpha   90.00
_cell.angle_beta   90.00
_cell.angle_gamma   90.00
#
_symmetry.space_group_name_H-M   'P 1'
#
loop_
_entity.id
_entity.type
_entity.pdbx_description
1 polymer ?
#
loop_
_entity_poly.entity_id
_entity_poly.type
_entity_poly.pdbx_seq_one_letter_code
_entity_poly.pdbx_strand_id
1 'polypeptide(L)'
;MDLLGEVETRVLGSLLEKDIATPEYYPLTLNALVNACNQKSSRDPVVNYDEDTVNQALDLLKMKGLALRISGAGHRVEKWSHRLGEAMNLGRRELALLCVLMLRGPQTLGELRGRTERMHDFTDMDEVERMLESLASRQPDPLTARVPRGRWIHLLSEAPPEGQEEAVAAAPAYARPGLEARVEALEREVAELRREWERFRSQFE
;
A
#
# COMPACT_ATOMS: atom_id res chain seq x y z
N MET A 1 -18.46 -9.90 9.75
CA MET A 1 -17.75 -8.66 10.10
C MET A 1 -18.34 -7.50 9.32
N ASP A 2 -18.42 -6.27 9.92
CA ASP A 2 -18.86 -5.10 9.15
C ASP A 2 -17.79 -4.70 8.14
N LEU A 3 -18.21 -4.44 6.90
CA LEU A 3 -17.32 -4.04 5.84
C LEU A 3 -16.66 -2.68 6.15
N LEU A 4 -15.44 -2.50 5.68
CA LEU A 4 -14.69 -1.26 5.82
C LEU A 4 -15.06 -0.30 4.69
N GLY A 5 -15.15 0.99 5.01
CA GLY A 5 -15.17 2.04 4.00
C GLY A 5 -13.78 2.22 3.36
N GLU A 6 -13.72 2.98 2.27
CA GLU A 6 -12.48 3.23 1.53
C GLU A 6 -11.41 3.89 2.41
N VAL A 7 -11.79 4.91 3.19
CA VAL A 7 -10.88 5.61 4.11
C VAL A 7 -10.40 4.68 5.23
N GLU A 8 -11.32 3.89 5.83
CA GLU A 8 -10.96 2.91 6.86
C GLU A 8 -9.96 1.88 6.33
N THR A 9 -10.17 1.39 5.11
CA THR A 9 -9.26 0.44 4.42
C THR A 9 -7.87 1.04 4.25
N ARG A 10 -7.78 2.29 3.78
CA ARG A 10 -6.51 3.01 3.63
C ARG A 10 -5.80 3.21 4.96
N VAL A 11 -6.52 3.64 5.99
CA VAL A 11 -5.97 3.89 7.33
C VAL A 11 -5.47 2.59 7.96
N LEU A 12 -6.27 1.53 7.91
CA LEU A 12 -5.89 0.22 8.46
C LEU A 12 -4.70 -0.39 7.71
N GLY A 13 -4.69 -0.34 6.37
CA GLY A 13 -3.57 -0.78 5.55
C GLY A 13 -2.28 0.00 5.83
N SER A 14 -2.39 1.31 6.09
CA SER A 14 -1.23 2.14 6.45
C SER A 14 -0.68 1.82 7.84
N LEU A 15 -1.54 1.53 8.83
CA LEU A 15 -1.12 1.05 10.14
C LEU A 15 -0.38 -0.29 10.04
N LEU A 16 -0.94 -1.25 9.27
CA LEU A 16 -0.33 -2.55 9.00
C LEU A 16 1.05 -2.43 8.36
N GLU A 17 1.16 -1.62 7.31
CA GLU A 17 2.45 -1.41 6.63
C GLU A 17 3.51 -0.90 7.59
N LYS A 18 3.18 0.09 8.44
CA LYS A 18 4.16 0.70 9.34
C LYS A 18 4.52 -0.20 10.52
N ASP A 19 3.59 -1.00 11.03
CA ASP A 19 3.89 -2.00 12.03
C ASP A 19 4.92 -3.03 11.53
N ILE A 20 4.74 -3.51 10.30
CA ILE A 20 5.58 -4.58 9.75
C ILE A 20 6.89 -4.04 9.15
N ALA A 21 6.84 -2.94 8.39
CA ALA A 21 7.97 -2.44 7.61
C ALA A 21 8.88 -1.46 8.37
N THR A 22 8.34 -0.73 9.35
CA THR A 22 9.08 0.28 10.14
C THR A 22 8.67 0.25 11.62
N PRO A 23 8.84 -0.89 12.32
CA PRO A 23 8.37 -1.10 13.69
C PRO A 23 8.97 -0.11 14.70
N GLU A 24 10.14 0.45 14.43
CA GLU A 24 10.80 1.45 15.27
C GLU A 24 10.02 2.77 15.39
N TYR A 25 9.15 3.07 14.42
CA TYR A 25 8.28 4.26 14.44
C TYR A 25 6.84 3.95 14.85
N TYR A 26 6.54 2.69 15.12
CA TYR A 26 5.21 2.23 15.49
C TYR A 26 5.04 2.15 17.02
N PRO A 27 3.90 2.45 17.62
CA PRO A 27 2.63 2.92 17.03
C PRO A 27 2.67 4.39 16.57
N LEU A 28 1.77 4.76 15.64
CA LEU A 28 1.79 6.04 14.93
C LEU A 28 0.98 7.13 15.65
N THR A 29 1.47 8.37 15.59
CA THR A 29 0.65 9.56 15.86
C THR A 29 -0.33 9.83 14.71
N LEU A 30 -1.39 10.62 14.93
CA LEU A 30 -2.34 11.00 13.89
C LEU A 30 -1.62 11.63 12.69
N ASN A 31 -0.74 12.60 12.90
CA ASN A 31 0.02 13.25 11.83
C ASN A 31 0.89 12.26 11.03
N ALA A 32 1.59 11.34 11.72
CA ALA A 32 2.39 10.31 11.04
C ALA A 32 1.50 9.38 10.19
N LEU A 33 0.29 9.07 10.66
CA LEU A 33 -0.67 8.23 9.95
C LEU A 33 -1.26 8.95 8.73
N VAL A 34 -1.64 10.23 8.84
CA VAL A 34 -2.06 11.07 7.71
C VAL A 34 -1.00 11.07 6.61
N ASN A 35 0.27 11.29 6.99
CA ASN A 35 1.39 11.22 6.05
C ASN A 35 1.54 9.81 5.43
N ALA A 36 1.32 8.74 6.20
CA ALA A 36 1.38 7.37 5.70
C ALA A 36 0.23 7.06 4.71
N CYS A 37 -0.98 7.56 4.95
CA CYS A 37 -2.13 7.42 4.03
C CYS A 37 -1.90 8.13 2.70
N ASN A 38 -1.30 9.32 2.73
CA ASN A 38 -1.11 10.23 1.59
C ASN A 38 0.20 10.00 0.82
N GLN A 39 0.95 8.92 1.11
CA GLN A 39 2.17 8.60 0.39
C GLN A 39 1.90 8.46 -1.12
N LYS A 40 2.80 9.01 -1.95
CA LYS A 40 2.72 8.92 -3.41
C LYS A 40 3.18 7.57 -3.97
N SER A 41 3.91 6.80 -3.17
CA SER A 41 4.42 5.47 -3.53
C SER A 41 3.71 4.40 -2.71
N SER A 42 3.59 3.20 -3.28
CA SER A 42 2.96 2.04 -2.63
C SER A 42 1.48 2.25 -2.25
N ARG A 43 0.79 3.12 -2.96
CA ARG A 43 -0.64 3.45 -2.82
C ARG A 43 -1.30 3.51 -4.19
N ASP A 44 -2.49 2.92 -4.29
CA ASP A 44 -3.35 3.02 -5.46
C ASP A 44 -4.82 2.99 -4.97
N PRO A 45 -5.58 4.06 -5.23
CA PRO A 45 -5.18 5.36 -5.76
C PRO A 45 -4.33 6.18 -4.78
N VAL A 46 -3.63 7.19 -5.26
CA VAL A 46 -3.00 8.21 -4.40
C VAL A 46 -4.10 9.14 -3.91
N VAL A 47 -4.13 9.40 -2.60
CA VAL A 47 -5.15 10.22 -1.93
C VAL A 47 -4.50 11.40 -1.21
N ASN A 48 -5.35 12.36 -0.79
CA ASN A 48 -4.93 13.50 0.04
C ASN A 48 -5.97 13.73 1.15
N TYR A 49 -5.94 12.85 2.16
CA TYR A 49 -6.81 12.95 3.33
C TYR A 49 -6.26 13.98 4.32
N ASP A 50 -7.17 14.73 4.94
CA ASP A 50 -6.87 15.61 6.08
C ASP A 50 -6.92 14.84 7.41
N GLU A 51 -6.55 15.51 8.49
CA GLU A 51 -6.52 14.92 9.83
C GLU A 51 -7.92 14.50 10.30
N ASP A 52 -8.96 15.29 10.01
CA ASP A 52 -10.34 15.01 10.42
C ASP A 52 -10.86 13.72 9.76
N THR A 53 -10.61 13.56 8.46
CA THR A 53 -10.96 12.36 7.70
C THR A 53 -10.30 11.11 8.28
N VAL A 54 -8.99 11.17 8.57
CA VAL A 54 -8.26 10.05 9.14
C VAL A 54 -8.70 9.75 10.57
N ASN A 55 -8.96 10.78 11.37
CA ASN A 55 -9.42 10.61 12.76
C ASN A 55 -10.82 9.97 12.83
N GLN A 56 -11.75 10.37 11.97
CA GLN A 56 -13.07 9.73 11.87
C GLN A 56 -12.95 8.23 11.50
N ALA A 57 -12.10 7.89 10.54
CA ALA A 57 -11.85 6.50 10.18
C ALA A 57 -11.22 5.70 11.33
N LEU A 58 -10.33 6.29 12.11
CA LEU A 58 -9.74 5.65 13.31
C LEU A 58 -10.80 5.37 14.38
N ASP A 59 -11.74 6.28 14.61
CA ASP A 59 -12.83 6.07 15.56
C ASP A 59 -13.76 4.93 15.09
N LEU A 60 -14.07 4.85 13.80
CA LEU A 60 -14.83 3.73 13.22
C LEU A 60 -14.08 2.41 13.34
N LEU A 61 -12.80 2.38 13.00
CA LEU A 61 -11.94 1.19 13.14
C LEU A 61 -11.83 0.73 14.61
N LYS A 62 -11.77 1.68 15.55
CA LYS A 62 -11.78 1.40 16.98
C LYS A 62 -13.11 0.77 17.42
N MET A 63 -14.25 1.29 16.95
CA MET A 63 -15.58 0.70 17.22
C MET A 63 -15.69 -0.73 16.68
N LYS A 64 -15.10 -1.01 15.51
CA LYS A 64 -15.01 -2.34 14.90
C LYS A 64 -13.96 -3.25 15.58
N GLY A 65 -13.22 -2.76 16.58
CA GLY A 65 -12.16 -3.51 17.28
C GLY A 65 -10.89 -3.74 16.46
N LEU A 66 -10.69 -2.99 15.36
CA LEU A 66 -9.57 -3.15 14.42
C LEU A 66 -8.44 -2.14 14.65
N ALA A 67 -8.69 -1.09 15.43
CA ALA A 67 -7.67 -0.14 15.87
C ALA A 67 -7.72 0.08 17.38
N LEU A 68 -6.58 0.42 17.96
CA LEU A 68 -6.43 0.73 19.36
C LEU A 68 -5.76 2.09 19.52
N ARG A 69 -6.36 2.96 20.35
CA ARG A 69 -5.76 4.22 20.79
C ARG A 69 -4.90 3.97 22.02
N ILE A 70 -3.64 4.31 21.96
CA ILE A 70 -2.66 4.16 23.02
C ILE A 70 -2.43 5.54 23.63
N SER A 71 -2.87 5.69 24.88
CA SER A 71 -2.65 6.87 25.72
C SER A 71 -2.12 6.40 27.07
N GLY A 72 -1.15 7.08 27.66
CA GLY A 72 -0.61 6.68 28.97
C GLY A 72 0.38 7.69 29.55
N ALA A 73 0.70 7.53 30.82
CA ALA A 73 1.64 8.34 31.58
C ALA A 73 3.07 8.17 31.04
N GLY A 74 3.45 8.99 30.07
CA GLY A 74 4.74 8.94 29.36
C GLY A 74 4.61 9.29 27.87
N HIS A 75 3.44 9.28 27.32
CA HIS A 75 3.19 9.71 25.94
C HIS A 75 2.49 11.08 25.94
N ARG A 76 3.20 12.14 25.51
CA ARG A 76 2.63 13.49 25.35
C ARG A 76 1.59 13.57 24.22
N VAL A 77 1.60 12.61 23.30
CA VAL A 77 0.76 12.57 22.12
C VAL A 77 0.14 11.18 22.00
N GLU A 78 -1.14 11.14 21.70
CA GLU A 78 -1.88 9.90 21.42
C GLU A 78 -1.30 9.18 20.22
N LYS A 79 -1.25 7.84 20.28
CA LYS A 79 -0.78 6.97 19.22
C LYS A 79 -1.81 5.90 18.89
N TRP A 80 -1.71 5.37 17.71
CA TRP A 80 -2.63 4.39 17.17
C TRP A 80 -1.91 3.14 16.70
N SER A 81 -2.51 1.98 16.99
CA SER A 81 -2.09 0.68 16.48
C SER A 81 -3.27 -0.08 15.87
N HIS A 82 -2.97 -0.97 14.91
CA HIS A 82 -3.98 -1.92 14.42
C HIS A 82 -4.12 -3.12 15.36
N ARG A 83 -5.24 -3.83 15.25
CA ARG A 83 -5.52 -5.10 15.93
C ARG A 83 -5.98 -6.19 14.97
N LEU A 84 -5.81 -6.00 13.67
CA LEU A 84 -6.33 -6.93 12.66
C LEU A 84 -5.81 -8.36 12.86
N GLY A 85 -4.51 -8.52 13.19
CA GLY A 85 -3.91 -9.82 13.46
C GLY A 85 -4.57 -10.56 14.63
N GLU A 86 -4.82 -9.86 15.74
CA GLU A 86 -5.49 -10.41 16.90
C GLU A 86 -6.98 -10.67 16.63
N ALA A 87 -7.68 -9.69 16.03
CA ALA A 87 -9.11 -9.76 15.77
C ALA A 87 -9.48 -10.90 14.83
N MET A 88 -8.60 -11.24 13.88
CA MET A 88 -8.86 -12.26 12.86
C MET A 88 -7.95 -13.49 12.96
N ASN A 89 -7.10 -13.56 13.99
CA ASN A 89 -6.11 -14.64 14.15
C ASN A 89 -5.28 -14.84 12.88
N LEU A 90 -4.56 -13.76 12.49
CA LEU A 90 -3.72 -13.72 11.29
C LEU A 90 -2.26 -13.59 11.66
N GLY A 91 -1.42 -14.35 10.97
CA GLY A 91 0.03 -14.26 11.08
C GLY A 91 0.63 -13.17 10.18
N ARG A 92 1.93 -12.93 10.32
CA ARG A 92 2.65 -11.88 9.59
C ARG A 92 2.57 -12.04 8.06
N ARG A 93 2.58 -13.28 7.55
CA ARG A 93 2.49 -13.57 6.10
C ARG A 93 1.15 -13.13 5.52
N GLU A 94 0.08 -13.49 6.20
CA GLU A 94 -1.30 -13.14 5.82
C GLU A 94 -1.51 -11.62 5.89
N LEU A 95 -1.03 -10.98 6.94
CA LEU A 95 -1.11 -9.53 7.11
C LEU A 95 -0.33 -8.78 6.02
N ALA A 96 0.82 -9.28 5.57
CA ALA A 96 1.59 -8.68 4.49
C ALA A 96 0.81 -8.69 3.15
N LEU A 97 0.16 -9.79 2.81
CA LEU A 97 -0.66 -9.91 1.61
C LEU A 97 -1.89 -8.99 1.68
N LEU A 98 -2.63 -9.03 2.78
CA LEU A 98 -3.79 -8.16 2.99
C LEU A 98 -3.40 -6.68 2.95
N CYS A 99 -2.28 -6.31 3.54
CA CYS A 99 -1.75 -4.95 3.51
C CYS A 99 -1.56 -4.44 2.07
N VAL A 100 -0.92 -5.22 1.19
CA VAL A 100 -0.72 -4.85 -0.22
C VAL A 100 -2.06 -4.73 -0.94
N LEU A 101 -2.99 -5.67 -0.73
CA LEU A 101 -4.32 -5.64 -1.34
C LEU A 101 -5.14 -4.42 -0.89
N MET A 102 -5.07 -4.06 0.40
CA MET A 102 -5.77 -2.89 0.96
C MET A 102 -5.20 -1.57 0.44
N LEU A 103 -3.89 -1.48 0.25
CA LEU A 103 -3.22 -0.24 -0.17
C LEU A 103 -3.17 -0.04 -1.68
N ARG A 104 -3.30 -1.11 -2.48
CA ARG A 104 -3.09 -1.09 -3.92
C ARG A 104 -4.21 -1.73 -4.75
N GLY A 105 -5.27 -2.21 -4.09
CA GLY A 105 -6.38 -2.89 -4.79
C GLY A 105 -5.99 -4.24 -5.41
N PRO A 106 -6.64 -4.65 -6.51
CA PRO A 106 -6.45 -5.96 -7.13
C PRO A 106 -5.02 -6.21 -7.62
N GLN A 107 -4.40 -7.36 -7.25
CA GLN A 107 -3.01 -7.70 -7.56
C GLN A 107 -2.88 -9.11 -8.12
N THR A 108 -1.92 -9.32 -9.03
CA THR A 108 -1.47 -10.66 -9.46
C THR A 108 -0.53 -11.29 -8.42
N LEU A 109 -0.29 -12.60 -8.50
CA LEU A 109 0.64 -13.31 -7.61
C LEU A 109 2.07 -12.72 -7.67
N GLY A 110 2.55 -12.41 -8.87
CA GLY A 110 3.88 -11.81 -9.06
C GLY A 110 3.99 -10.40 -8.46
N GLU A 111 2.93 -9.58 -8.59
CA GLU A 111 2.86 -8.27 -7.96
C GLU A 111 2.85 -8.37 -6.44
N LEU A 112 2.07 -9.31 -5.88
CA LEU A 112 2.01 -9.54 -4.43
C LEU A 112 3.36 -9.96 -3.89
N ARG A 113 4.01 -10.96 -4.51
CA ARG A 113 5.34 -11.41 -4.10
C ARG A 113 6.35 -10.26 -4.05
N GLY A 114 6.50 -9.49 -5.14
CA GLY A 114 7.47 -8.41 -5.19
C GLY A 114 7.14 -7.23 -4.28
N ARG A 115 5.84 -6.95 -4.02
CA ARG A 115 5.41 -5.82 -3.19
C ARG A 115 5.40 -6.12 -1.70
N THR A 116 5.46 -7.39 -1.30
CA THR A 116 5.53 -7.82 0.10
C THR A 116 6.96 -7.93 0.64
N GLU A 117 8.01 -7.93 -0.18
CA GLU A 117 9.41 -8.19 0.21
C GLU A 117 9.86 -7.46 1.48
N ARG A 118 9.46 -6.19 1.66
CA ARG A 118 9.80 -5.40 2.86
C ARG A 118 9.05 -5.82 4.12
N MET A 119 7.97 -6.54 3.98
CA MET A 119 7.11 -6.99 5.08
C MET A 119 7.30 -8.48 5.35
N HIS A 120 7.31 -9.28 4.30
CA HIS A 120 7.60 -10.71 4.29
C HIS A 120 8.10 -11.12 2.91
N ASP A 121 9.24 -11.79 2.86
CA ASP A 121 9.82 -12.33 1.63
C ASP A 121 9.30 -13.76 1.40
N PHE A 122 8.38 -13.90 0.44
CA PHE A 122 7.83 -15.19 0.03
C PHE A 122 8.81 -15.91 -0.89
N THR A 123 9.03 -17.19 -0.65
CA THR A 123 9.98 -18.03 -1.38
C THR A 123 9.64 -18.10 -2.87
N ASP A 124 8.38 -18.33 -3.19
CA ASP A 124 7.86 -18.50 -4.55
C ASP A 124 6.41 -18.00 -4.69
N MET A 125 5.86 -18.06 -5.90
CA MET A 125 4.47 -17.68 -6.17
C MET A 125 3.48 -18.72 -5.64
N ASP A 126 3.87 -19.97 -5.55
CA ASP A 126 3.02 -21.05 -5.04
C ASP A 126 2.75 -20.85 -3.53
N GLU A 127 3.73 -20.34 -2.77
CA GLU A 127 3.53 -19.98 -1.37
C GLU A 127 2.51 -18.84 -1.23
N VAL A 128 2.62 -17.82 -2.08
CA VAL A 128 1.65 -16.70 -2.11
C VAL A 128 0.26 -17.21 -2.45
N GLU A 129 0.12 -18.06 -3.48
CA GLU A 129 -1.18 -18.60 -3.90
C GLU A 129 -1.82 -19.46 -2.80
N ARG A 130 -1.07 -20.39 -2.22
CA ARG A 130 -1.56 -21.23 -1.08
C ARG A 130 -2.05 -20.36 0.09
N MET A 131 -1.35 -19.28 0.40
CA MET A 131 -1.75 -18.37 1.48
C MET A 131 -3.05 -17.62 1.14
N LEU A 132 -3.18 -17.12 -0.09
CA LEU A 132 -4.40 -16.45 -0.56
C LEU A 132 -5.59 -17.40 -0.61
N GLU A 133 -5.41 -18.64 -1.07
CA GLU A 133 -6.44 -19.68 -1.06
C GLU A 133 -6.86 -20.05 0.36
N SER A 134 -5.92 -20.12 1.30
CA SER A 134 -6.22 -20.31 2.72
C SER A 134 -7.10 -19.18 3.26
N LEU A 135 -6.76 -17.91 2.93
CA LEU A 135 -7.57 -16.75 3.32
C LEU A 135 -8.95 -16.73 2.64
N ALA A 136 -9.06 -17.21 1.40
CA ALA A 136 -10.32 -17.32 0.65
C ALA A 136 -11.23 -18.42 1.17
N SER A 137 -10.66 -19.48 1.73
CA SER A 137 -11.41 -20.63 2.25
C SER A 137 -11.84 -20.51 3.72
N ARG A 138 -11.52 -19.40 4.38
CA ARG A 138 -11.89 -19.14 5.79
C ARG A 138 -13.40 -19.12 5.97
N GLN A 139 -13.85 -19.70 7.08
CA GLN A 139 -15.26 -19.70 7.49
C GLN A 139 -15.39 -19.03 8.86
N PRO A 140 -16.43 -18.23 9.14
CA PRO A 140 -17.49 -17.84 8.20
C PRO A 140 -17.11 -16.68 7.26
N ASP A 141 -15.98 -15.97 7.49
CA ASP A 141 -15.63 -14.75 6.80
C ASP A 141 -14.37 -14.97 5.92
N PRO A 142 -14.52 -15.22 4.62
CA PRO A 142 -13.40 -15.22 3.69
C PRO A 142 -12.78 -13.83 3.58
N LEU A 143 -11.45 -13.77 3.49
CA LEU A 143 -10.70 -12.49 3.52
C LEU A 143 -10.13 -12.08 2.16
N THR A 144 -10.07 -13.01 1.23
CA THR A 144 -9.60 -12.76 -0.15
C THR A 144 -10.50 -13.47 -1.15
N ALA A 145 -10.47 -12.98 -2.39
CA ALA A 145 -11.11 -13.67 -3.52
C ALA A 145 -10.27 -13.49 -4.78
N ARG A 146 -10.38 -14.49 -5.68
CA ARG A 146 -9.82 -14.41 -7.02
C ARG A 146 -10.82 -13.71 -7.94
N VAL A 147 -10.34 -12.75 -8.71
CA VAL A 147 -11.13 -11.98 -9.69
C VAL A 147 -10.56 -12.20 -11.10
N PRO A 148 -11.25 -11.75 -12.16
CA PRO A 148 -10.79 -11.91 -13.53
C PRO A 148 -9.32 -11.51 -13.77
N ARG A 149 -8.72 -12.04 -14.84
CA ARG A 149 -7.32 -11.80 -15.23
C ARG A 149 -6.28 -12.28 -14.20
N GLY A 150 -6.63 -13.25 -13.34
CA GLY A 150 -5.71 -13.85 -12.36
C GLY A 150 -5.28 -12.92 -11.22
N ARG A 151 -6.09 -11.92 -10.92
CA ARG A 151 -5.88 -10.99 -9.80
C ARG A 151 -6.58 -11.47 -8.53
N TRP A 152 -6.09 -11.01 -7.40
CA TRP A 152 -6.67 -11.23 -6.09
C TRP A 152 -7.07 -9.90 -5.45
N ILE A 153 -8.16 -9.93 -4.69
CA ILE A 153 -8.67 -8.79 -3.89
C ILE A 153 -8.83 -9.21 -2.43
N HIS A 154 -8.85 -8.25 -1.51
CA HIS A 154 -9.33 -8.46 -0.15
C HIS A 154 -10.86 -8.31 -0.11
N LEU A 155 -11.50 -8.96 0.86
CA LEU A 155 -12.95 -8.91 1.08
C LEU A 155 -13.34 -8.13 2.36
N LEU A 156 -12.43 -7.32 2.88
CA LEU A 156 -12.66 -6.52 4.08
C LEU A 156 -13.50 -5.26 3.81
N SER A 157 -13.61 -4.84 2.55
CA SER A 157 -14.45 -3.73 2.09
C SER A 157 -15.36 -4.17 0.95
N GLU A 158 -16.34 -3.35 0.58
CA GLU A 158 -17.10 -3.60 -0.63
C GLU A 158 -16.16 -3.73 -1.84
N ALA A 159 -16.43 -4.71 -2.68
CA ALA A 159 -15.69 -4.86 -3.94
C ALA A 159 -15.85 -3.57 -4.76
N PRO A 160 -14.78 -3.08 -5.41
CA PRO A 160 -14.91 -1.98 -6.35
C PRO A 160 -16.00 -2.32 -7.38
N PRO A 161 -16.89 -1.39 -7.75
CA PRO A 161 -17.93 -1.66 -8.73
C PRO A 161 -17.31 -2.19 -10.03
N GLU A 162 -17.91 -3.25 -10.57
CA GLU A 162 -17.52 -3.82 -11.87
C GLU A 162 -17.55 -2.72 -12.93
N GLY A 163 -16.40 -2.35 -13.48
CA GLY A 163 -16.23 -1.22 -14.41
C GLY A 163 -15.17 -0.21 -14.00
N GLN A 164 -14.80 -0.10 -12.72
CA GLN A 164 -13.60 0.66 -12.34
C GLN A 164 -12.30 -0.10 -12.65
N GLU A 165 -12.38 -1.41 -12.89
CA GLU A 165 -11.25 -2.20 -13.39
C GLU A 165 -10.78 -1.73 -14.78
N GLU A 166 -11.67 -1.22 -15.64
CA GLU A 166 -11.29 -0.62 -16.91
C GLU A 166 -10.66 0.77 -16.76
N ALA A 167 -11.07 1.54 -15.75
CA ALA A 167 -10.49 2.85 -15.49
C ALA A 167 -9.10 2.76 -14.84
N VAL A 168 -8.85 1.73 -14.01
CA VAL A 168 -7.51 1.47 -13.43
C VAL A 168 -6.57 0.80 -14.47
N ALA A 169 -7.14 0.04 -15.44
CA ALA A 169 -6.39 -0.48 -16.59
C ALA A 169 -6.25 0.56 -17.71
N ALA A 170 -7.09 1.61 -17.70
CA ALA A 170 -7.12 2.72 -18.67
C ALA A 170 -6.64 4.07 -18.08
N ALA A 171 -6.22 4.13 -16.81
CA ALA A 171 -5.23 5.13 -16.47
C ALA A 171 -4.12 4.92 -17.49
N PRO A 172 -3.83 5.93 -18.39
CA PRO A 172 -2.80 5.73 -19.35
C PRO A 172 -1.62 5.22 -18.54
N ALA A 173 -1.18 3.98 -18.81
CA ALA A 173 0.20 3.70 -18.65
C ALA A 173 0.80 4.93 -19.30
N TYR A 174 1.27 5.91 -18.50
CA TYR A 174 2.29 6.80 -18.99
C TYR A 174 3.23 5.82 -19.63
N ALA A 175 3.16 5.77 -20.97
CA ALA A 175 4.08 5.00 -21.74
C ALA A 175 5.42 5.46 -21.19
N ARG A 176 5.94 4.67 -20.25
CA ARG A 176 7.32 4.87 -19.80
C ARG A 176 8.02 4.65 -21.12
N PRO A 177 8.58 5.71 -21.73
CA PRO A 177 9.36 5.52 -22.94
C PRO A 177 10.22 4.32 -22.62
N GLY A 178 10.21 3.30 -23.49
CA GLY A 178 10.88 2.04 -23.18
C GLY A 178 12.25 2.37 -22.63
N LEU A 179 12.84 1.56 -21.81
CA LEU A 179 14.14 1.84 -21.17
C LEU A 179 15.12 2.43 -22.21
N GLU A 180 15.05 1.96 -23.45
CA GLU A 180 15.80 2.43 -24.62
C GLU A 180 15.52 3.91 -24.96
N ALA A 181 14.27 4.33 -25.05
CA ALA A 181 13.92 5.72 -25.33
C ALA A 181 14.32 6.67 -24.18
N ARG A 182 14.36 6.15 -22.95
CA ARG A 182 14.81 6.91 -21.79
C ARG A 182 16.33 7.00 -21.71
N VAL A 183 17.04 5.95 -22.13
CA VAL A 183 18.49 5.95 -22.29
C VAL A 183 18.88 6.92 -23.41
N GLU A 184 18.26 6.87 -24.57
CA GLU A 184 18.50 7.82 -25.66
C GLU A 184 18.24 9.30 -25.27
N ALA A 185 17.20 9.56 -24.46
CA ALA A 185 16.93 10.91 -23.95
C ALA A 185 18.02 11.39 -23.01
N LEU A 186 18.47 10.54 -22.07
CA LEU A 186 19.55 10.84 -21.14
C LEU A 186 20.89 11.00 -21.86
N GLU A 187 21.19 10.19 -22.87
CA GLU A 187 22.41 10.33 -23.69
C GLU A 187 22.45 11.66 -24.45
N ARG A 188 21.31 12.11 -24.98
CA ARG A 188 21.19 13.43 -25.62
C ARG A 188 21.43 14.57 -24.64
N GLU A 189 20.82 14.50 -23.46
CA GLU A 189 20.98 15.51 -22.39
C GLU A 189 22.45 15.59 -21.91
N VAL A 190 23.09 14.44 -21.70
CA VAL A 190 24.51 14.38 -21.32
C VAL A 190 25.41 14.94 -22.44
N ALA A 191 25.10 14.67 -23.70
CA ALA A 191 25.86 15.21 -24.83
C ALA A 191 25.70 16.74 -24.96
N GLU A 192 24.53 17.28 -24.62
CA GLU A 192 24.26 18.72 -24.62
C GLU A 192 24.97 19.41 -23.47
N LEU A 193 24.89 18.88 -22.26
CA LEU A 193 25.64 19.38 -21.09
C LEU A 193 27.17 19.39 -21.31
N ARG A 194 27.71 18.34 -21.95
CA ARG A 194 29.14 18.32 -22.30
C ARG A 194 29.53 19.41 -23.28
N ARG A 195 28.70 19.68 -24.29
CA ARG A 195 28.93 20.78 -25.25
C ARG A 195 28.85 22.15 -24.60
N GLU A 196 27.94 22.34 -23.65
CA GLU A 196 27.81 23.56 -22.87
C GLU A 196 29.01 23.77 -21.94
N TRP A 197 29.46 22.70 -21.30
CA TRP A 197 30.63 22.68 -20.45
C TRP A 197 31.92 23.06 -21.23
N GLU A 198 32.11 22.48 -22.42
CA GLU A 198 33.24 22.77 -23.28
C GLU A 198 33.23 24.25 -23.74
N ARG A 199 32.05 24.77 -24.11
CA ARG A 199 31.87 26.19 -24.43
C ARG A 199 32.18 27.11 -23.24
N PHE A 200 31.70 26.72 -22.08
CA PHE A 200 31.99 27.47 -20.84
C PHE A 200 33.49 27.48 -20.52
N ARG A 201 34.11 26.30 -20.58
CA ARG A 201 35.55 26.16 -20.31
C ARG A 201 36.40 27.00 -21.28
N SER A 202 36.07 27.03 -22.57
CA SER A 202 36.78 27.81 -23.58
C SER A 202 36.66 29.34 -23.43
N GLN A 203 35.79 29.84 -22.56
CA GLN A 203 35.70 31.28 -22.23
C GLN A 203 36.72 31.70 -21.15
N PHE A 204 37.38 30.77 -20.51
CA PHE A 204 38.33 30.99 -19.42
C PHE A 204 39.77 30.54 -19.75
N GLU A 205 39.98 29.98 -20.96
CA GLU A 205 41.32 29.76 -21.56
C GLU A 205 41.61 30.84 -22.58
#